data_c598fe2cb9ea72bc21e80bd37a734587
#
_entry.id   c598fe2cb9ea72bc21e80bd37a734587
#
_cell.length_a   1.000
_cell.length_b   1.000
_cell.length_c   1.000
_cell.angle_alpha   90.00
_cell.angle_beta   90.00
_cell.angle_gamma   90.00
#
_symmetry.space_group_name_H-M   'P 1'
#
loop_
_entity.id
_entity.type
_entity.pdbx_description
1 polymer ?
#
loop_
_entity_poly.entity_id
_entity_poly.type
_entity_poly.pdbx_seq_one_letter_code
_entity_poly.pdbx_strand_id
1 'polypeptide(L)'
;MIKNTTAQVLKVIPLGGLHEIGKNTCVFEYGDEIILLDAGLAFPTDGMHGVNIVLPDMTYLRENSHKIQGMIVTHGHEDHIGGIPYHLKQFEIPVIYGPRLAMALLAGKLEEAGVSHRTELRTVRPRDTVRIGKHFLVEYIRNTHSMADSFTVAIHTPVGIIIHTGDFKIDHTPVDGEHFDLQKLAEYGEKGVLCLISDSTNSEVPGFTASERSVAPNLDRIIAQATGRVLLTTFASSVHRLQIVLDLAKKNNRFVGVVGRSMLNVIAHCRNLGYIKCEDSLFKPLKEIRNLAEDKVLILTTGSQGEPMAAMTRIANGEHHELKIRQGDTVIFSANPIPGNTIAVVNTIDKLMMLGANVIYGRDKGIHVSGHGCQEDQKLMINMTRPKFFLPVHGEHRMLVQHSKTAQSMGIPASNMVIIDNGDVVELTENTMRLGTKVPSGIELVDSSRSGVVKASVLKERQQLAGDGAVTVAAALNWEGKLVAKPEVHLKGVVTSADRTEVIGLINETIETVLSDRWSEFVLPATADSQLNVDWIGVQTQIEKAIGRVLRRQLQSNPMLVFLMQIPEEAVRSEFVQRTQLSIEAPKLASSSPSLPSPVPVPANAVTGRRRPRTAAKVASVVS
;
A
#
# COMPACT_ATOMS: atom_id res chain seq x y z
N MET A 1 9.08 13.03 50.80
CA MET A 1 9.14 13.26 49.35
C MET A 1 8.58 12.01 48.67
N ILE A 2 7.33 12.03 48.27
CA ILE A 2 6.71 10.96 47.49
C ILE A 2 7.31 11.10 46.08
N LYS A 3 8.18 10.20 45.68
CA LYS A 3 8.58 10.05 44.28
C LYS A 3 7.30 9.72 43.50
N ASN A 4 6.79 10.69 42.75
CA ASN A 4 5.84 10.44 41.68
C ASN A 4 6.56 9.55 40.64
N THR A 5 6.58 8.26 40.85
CA THR A 5 6.83 7.30 39.79
C THR A 5 5.59 7.33 38.92
N THR A 6 5.59 8.16 37.88
CA THR A 6 4.67 7.98 36.75
C THR A 6 4.80 6.53 36.34
N ALA A 7 3.71 5.74 36.54
CA ALA A 7 3.69 4.35 36.15
C ALA A 7 4.10 4.28 34.66
N GLN A 8 5.23 3.62 34.38
CA GLN A 8 5.67 3.44 33.01
C GLN A 8 4.60 2.62 32.26
N VAL A 9 4.14 3.13 31.14
CA VAL A 9 3.12 2.51 30.30
C VAL A 9 3.76 1.92 29.06
N LEU A 10 3.23 0.81 28.58
CA LEU A 10 3.57 0.29 27.26
C LEU A 10 2.73 1.03 26.24
N LYS A 11 3.37 1.62 25.24
CA LYS A 11 2.69 2.23 24.11
C LYS A 11 2.73 1.27 22.92
N VAL A 12 1.58 1.04 22.31
CA VAL A 12 1.41 0.33 21.04
C VAL A 12 0.98 1.35 20.01
N ILE A 13 1.75 1.52 18.96
CA ILE A 13 1.57 2.60 17.98
C ILE A 13 1.64 2.01 16.56
N PRO A 14 0.51 1.64 15.95
CA PRO A 14 0.47 1.29 14.55
C PRO A 14 0.77 2.53 13.68
N LEU A 15 1.73 2.43 12.77
CA LEU A 15 2.03 3.46 11.80
C LEU A 15 1.44 3.15 10.42
N GLY A 16 1.06 1.89 10.19
CA GLY A 16 0.41 1.40 8.97
C GLY A 16 -0.35 0.11 9.22
N GLY A 17 -1.18 -0.32 8.26
CA GLY A 17 -1.96 -1.55 8.33
C GLY A 17 -3.36 -1.40 8.95
N LEU A 18 -3.79 -0.19 9.28
CA LEU A 18 -5.14 0.07 9.79
C LEU A 18 -5.99 0.80 8.75
N HIS A 19 -7.25 0.37 8.59
CA HIS A 19 -8.20 0.82 7.58
C HIS A 19 -7.76 0.56 6.14
N GLU A 20 -6.74 -0.27 5.98
CA GLU A 20 -6.12 -0.63 4.72
C GLU A 20 -5.51 -2.04 4.79
N ILE A 21 -5.12 -2.59 3.64
CA ILE A 21 -4.31 -3.80 3.54
C ILE A 21 -2.94 -3.38 2.99
N GLY A 22 -1.89 -3.68 3.74
CA GLY A 22 -0.51 -3.32 3.42
C GLY A 22 0.12 -2.35 4.42
N LYS A 23 1.39 -2.05 4.25
CA LYS A 23 2.20 -1.14 5.08
C LYS A 23 2.23 -1.51 6.57
N ASN A 24 2.07 -2.79 6.90
CA ASN A 24 2.02 -3.25 8.29
C ASN A 24 3.29 -2.81 9.03
N THR A 25 3.12 -1.94 10.02
CA THR A 25 4.21 -1.42 10.83
C THR A 25 3.66 -1.05 12.20
N CYS A 26 4.13 -1.72 13.24
CA CYS A 26 3.72 -1.47 14.61
C CYS A 26 4.92 -1.18 15.50
N VAL A 27 4.80 -0.16 16.34
CA VAL A 27 5.83 0.26 17.31
C VAL A 27 5.39 -0.15 18.70
N PHE A 28 6.29 -0.75 19.46
CA PHE A 28 6.13 -0.99 20.88
C PHE A 28 7.18 -0.15 21.62
N GLU A 29 6.74 0.80 22.44
CA GLU A 29 7.61 1.68 23.22
C GLU A 29 7.36 1.49 24.71
N TYR A 30 8.44 1.28 25.47
CA TYR A 30 8.42 1.23 26.93
C TYR A 30 9.61 1.99 27.49
N GLY A 31 9.35 3.08 28.20
CA GLY A 31 10.40 3.98 28.67
C GLY A 31 11.17 4.62 27.52
N ASP A 32 12.46 4.35 27.47
CA ASP A 32 13.40 4.83 26.45
C ASP A 32 13.80 3.77 25.41
N GLU A 33 13.04 2.68 25.33
CA GLU A 33 13.27 1.59 24.37
C GLU A 33 12.08 1.44 23.41
N ILE A 34 12.40 1.25 22.13
CA ILE A 34 11.45 0.97 21.05
C ILE A 34 11.86 -0.33 20.36
N ILE A 35 10.88 -1.19 20.12
CA ILE A 35 10.99 -2.29 19.16
C ILE A 35 9.95 -2.12 18.06
N LEU A 36 10.30 -2.53 16.84
CA LEU A 36 9.42 -2.52 15.69
C LEU A 36 8.89 -3.92 15.42
N LEU A 37 7.66 -4.03 14.98
CA LEU A 37 7.08 -5.26 14.44
C LEU A 37 6.63 -4.99 13.02
N ASP A 38 7.30 -5.67 12.10
CA ASP A 38 7.17 -5.54 10.66
C ASP A 38 7.44 -4.10 10.16
N ALA A 39 7.68 -3.95 8.86
CA ALA A 39 7.76 -2.67 8.18
C ALA A 39 7.47 -2.88 6.70
N GLY A 40 6.21 -2.86 6.38
CA GLY A 40 5.67 -3.19 5.08
C GLY A 40 5.60 -2.01 4.12
N LEU A 41 5.29 -2.34 2.87
CA LEU A 41 4.89 -1.39 1.85
C LEU A 41 3.46 -1.67 1.37
N ALA A 42 2.89 -0.73 0.63
CA ALA A 42 1.72 -0.94 -0.21
C ALA A 42 2.03 -0.49 -1.65
N PHE A 43 1.20 -0.97 -2.58
CA PHE A 43 1.28 -0.53 -3.98
C PHE A 43 0.41 0.72 -4.18
N PRO A 44 0.78 1.59 -5.16
CA PRO A 44 0.02 2.79 -5.43
C PRO A 44 -1.39 2.45 -5.94
N THR A 45 -2.36 3.29 -5.58
CA THR A 45 -3.72 3.23 -6.10
C THR A 45 -3.88 4.14 -7.32
N ASP A 46 -5.04 4.06 -7.99
CA ASP A 46 -5.37 4.93 -9.12
C ASP A 46 -5.19 6.41 -8.76
N GLY A 47 -4.63 7.17 -9.70
CA GLY A 47 -4.31 8.58 -9.50
C GLY A 47 -2.93 8.86 -8.88
N MET A 48 -2.20 7.87 -8.39
CA MET A 48 -0.82 8.03 -7.90
C MET A 48 0.19 7.93 -9.05
N HIS A 49 0.08 8.81 -10.04
CA HIS A 49 0.91 8.77 -11.25
C HIS A 49 2.41 8.86 -10.96
N GLY A 50 3.17 7.86 -11.45
CA GLY A 50 4.62 7.78 -11.28
C GLY A 50 5.10 7.42 -9.89
N VAL A 51 4.20 7.01 -8.99
CA VAL A 51 4.52 6.40 -7.71
C VAL A 51 4.64 4.89 -7.89
N ASN A 52 5.64 4.28 -7.32
CA ASN A 52 5.87 2.83 -7.38
C ASN A 52 5.56 2.13 -6.06
N ILE A 53 5.76 2.81 -4.95
CA ILE A 53 5.65 2.26 -3.60
C ILE A 53 5.05 3.31 -2.67
N VAL A 54 4.20 2.86 -1.77
CA VAL A 54 3.62 3.65 -0.68
C VAL A 54 4.11 3.09 0.65
N LEU A 55 4.70 3.94 1.47
CA LEU A 55 5.20 3.61 2.81
C LEU A 55 4.37 4.35 3.87
N PRO A 56 4.32 3.88 5.11
CA PRO A 56 3.82 4.68 6.21
C PRO A 56 4.75 5.87 6.50
N ASP A 57 4.21 6.92 7.10
CA ASP A 57 5.01 8.06 7.57
C ASP A 57 5.93 7.63 8.73
N MET A 58 7.23 7.83 8.55
CA MET A 58 8.27 7.42 9.49
C MET A 58 8.78 8.56 10.38
N THR A 59 8.10 9.71 10.41
CA THR A 59 8.53 10.89 11.19
C THR A 59 8.75 10.54 12.66
N TYR A 60 7.81 9.79 13.26
CA TYR A 60 7.94 9.36 14.66
C TYR A 60 9.20 8.53 14.91
N LEU A 61 9.51 7.60 14.03
CA LEU A 61 10.69 6.73 14.16
C LEU A 61 11.99 7.49 13.89
N ARG A 62 12.00 8.44 12.94
CA ARG A 62 13.16 9.29 12.70
C ARG A 62 13.51 10.12 13.93
N GLU A 63 12.53 10.75 14.57
CA GLU A 63 12.69 11.57 15.76
C GLU A 63 13.11 10.77 16.99
N ASN A 64 12.70 9.50 17.08
CA ASN A 64 12.98 8.59 18.19
C ASN A 64 13.98 7.48 17.82
N SER A 65 14.75 7.63 16.75
CA SER A 65 15.64 6.58 16.24
C SER A 65 16.67 6.09 17.26
N HIS A 66 17.11 6.97 18.16
CA HIS A 66 18.03 6.64 19.25
C HIS A 66 17.47 5.66 20.28
N LYS A 67 16.13 5.45 20.34
CA LYS A 67 15.48 4.49 21.22
C LYS A 67 15.33 3.09 20.59
N ILE A 68 15.52 2.95 19.26
CA ILE A 68 15.27 1.71 18.54
C ILE A 68 16.30 0.65 18.95
N GLN A 69 15.82 -0.44 19.52
CA GLN A 69 16.63 -1.57 19.96
C GLN A 69 16.69 -2.70 18.92
N GLY A 70 15.70 -2.83 18.08
CA GLY A 70 15.61 -3.84 17.04
C GLY A 70 14.22 -3.98 16.43
N MET A 71 14.10 -4.93 15.53
CA MET A 71 12.87 -5.23 14.80
C MET A 71 12.55 -6.71 14.85
N ILE A 72 11.26 -7.01 14.86
CA ILE A 72 10.67 -8.34 14.74
C ILE A 72 10.00 -8.42 13.37
N VAL A 73 10.23 -9.48 12.62
CA VAL A 73 9.53 -9.79 11.38
C VAL A 73 8.70 -11.05 11.60
N THR A 74 7.41 -10.99 11.23
CA THR A 74 6.48 -12.11 11.36
C THR A 74 6.61 -13.09 10.20
N HIS A 75 6.71 -12.59 8.97
CA HIS A 75 6.86 -13.38 7.74
C HIS A 75 7.36 -12.51 6.58
N GLY A 76 7.56 -13.10 5.39
CA GLY A 76 8.28 -12.45 4.29
C GLY A 76 7.42 -11.82 3.19
N HIS A 77 6.13 -11.48 3.42
CA HIS A 77 5.33 -10.72 2.47
C HIS A 77 5.79 -9.27 2.34
N GLU A 78 5.54 -8.65 1.19
CA GLU A 78 5.97 -7.27 0.89
C GLU A 78 5.33 -6.25 1.82
N ASP A 79 4.11 -6.47 2.22
CA ASP A 79 3.38 -5.62 3.15
C ASP A 79 3.82 -5.79 4.63
N HIS A 80 4.85 -6.63 4.87
CA HIS A 80 5.52 -6.81 6.17
C HIS A 80 7.02 -6.52 6.12
N ILE A 81 7.72 -6.78 5.00
CA ILE A 81 9.17 -6.55 4.92
C ILE A 81 9.58 -5.54 3.84
N GLY A 82 8.69 -5.20 2.92
CA GLY A 82 9.04 -4.42 1.74
C GLY A 82 9.45 -2.98 2.02
N GLY A 83 9.05 -2.39 3.14
CA GLY A 83 9.44 -1.06 3.59
C GLY A 83 10.82 -1.00 4.26
N ILE A 84 11.33 -2.12 4.78
CA ILE A 84 12.57 -2.16 5.56
C ILE A 84 13.78 -1.53 4.84
N PRO A 85 14.04 -1.79 3.54
CA PRO A 85 15.16 -1.17 2.85
C PRO A 85 15.09 0.36 2.79
N TYR A 86 13.86 0.92 2.76
CA TYR A 86 13.62 2.37 2.73
C TYR A 86 13.80 3.00 4.10
N HIS A 87 13.38 2.30 5.16
CA HIS A 87 13.57 2.76 6.54
C HIS A 87 15.05 2.79 6.91
N LEU A 88 15.79 1.75 6.52
CA LEU A 88 17.25 1.70 6.75
C LEU A 88 18.04 2.79 6.00
N LYS A 89 17.48 3.43 4.98
CA LYS A 89 18.07 4.65 4.38
C LYS A 89 17.91 5.87 5.27
N GLN A 90 16.91 5.90 6.14
CA GLN A 90 16.55 7.06 6.97
C GLN A 90 17.12 6.97 8.39
N PHE A 91 17.08 5.78 9.01
CA PHE A 91 17.61 5.51 10.35
C PHE A 91 18.15 4.08 10.45
N GLU A 92 18.89 3.80 11.50
CA GLU A 92 19.45 2.47 11.75
C GLU A 92 18.49 1.62 12.59
N ILE A 93 18.45 0.33 12.29
CA ILE A 93 17.78 -0.70 13.09
C ILE A 93 18.89 -1.70 13.46
N PRO A 94 19.35 -1.74 14.69
CA PRO A 94 20.57 -2.50 15.04
C PRO A 94 20.52 -3.98 14.66
N VAL A 95 19.35 -4.61 14.86
CA VAL A 95 19.14 -6.03 14.57
C VAL A 95 17.71 -6.29 14.16
N ILE A 96 17.53 -7.18 13.17
CA ILE A 96 16.23 -7.64 12.70
C ILE A 96 16.15 -9.16 12.91
N TYR A 97 15.17 -9.59 13.69
CA TYR A 97 14.88 -11.00 13.94
C TYR A 97 13.67 -11.44 13.10
N GLY A 98 13.75 -12.59 12.47
CA GLY A 98 12.61 -13.12 11.73
C GLY A 98 12.82 -14.53 11.21
N PRO A 99 11.79 -15.11 10.58
CA PRO A 99 11.85 -16.47 10.06
C PRO A 99 12.87 -16.58 8.93
N ARG A 100 13.39 -17.77 8.75
CA ARG A 100 14.50 -18.07 7.84
C ARG A 100 14.22 -17.65 6.39
N LEU A 101 13.00 -17.89 5.91
CA LEU A 101 12.62 -17.48 4.56
C LEU A 101 12.53 -15.96 4.41
N ALA A 102 11.91 -15.28 5.37
CA ALA A 102 11.82 -13.81 5.36
C ALA A 102 13.20 -13.16 5.40
N MET A 103 14.11 -13.67 6.25
CA MET A 103 15.48 -13.15 6.35
C MET A 103 16.26 -13.36 5.05
N ALA A 104 16.08 -14.49 4.36
CA ALA A 104 16.73 -14.72 3.06
C ALA A 104 16.20 -13.79 1.95
N LEU A 105 14.89 -13.54 1.91
CA LEU A 105 14.29 -12.60 0.97
C LEU A 105 14.72 -11.16 1.28
N LEU A 106 14.73 -10.80 2.55
CA LEU A 106 15.14 -9.47 3.01
C LEU A 106 16.62 -9.20 2.70
N ALA A 107 17.51 -10.17 2.91
CA ALA A 107 18.94 -10.02 2.61
C ALA A 107 19.18 -9.55 1.18
N GLY A 108 18.54 -10.18 0.18
CA GLY A 108 18.63 -9.78 -1.22
C GLY A 108 18.14 -8.35 -1.46
N LYS A 109 17.03 -7.96 -0.82
CA LYS A 109 16.48 -6.60 -0.91
C LYS A 109 17.42 -5.54 -0.30
N LEU A 110 18.04 -5.85 0.83
CA LEU A 110 18.99 -4.94 1.48
C LEU A 110 20.25 -4.76 0.66
N GLU A 111 20.72 -5.84 -0.01
CA GLU A 111 21.86 -5.79 -0.92
C GLU A 111 21.54 -4.92 -2.15
N GLU A 112 20.39 -5.14 -2.80
CA GLU A 112 19.92 -4.31 -3.92
C GLU A 112 19.79 -2.83 -3.55
N ALA A 113 19.35 -2.53 -2.32
CA ALA A 113 19.21 -1.17 -1.82
C ALA A 113 20.51 -0.54 -1.30
N GLY A 114 21.60 -1.32 -1.17
CA GLY A 114 22.91 -0.87 -0.67
C GLY A 114 22.92 -0.57 0.84
N VAL A 115 22.02 -1.17 1.64
CA VAL A 115 21.85 -0.86 3.08
C VAL A 115 22.11 -2.06 4.00
N SER A 116 22.66 -3.14 3.50
CA SER A 116 22.94 -4.37 4.28
C SER A 116 23.84 -4.13 5.50
N HIS A 117 24.69 -3.11 5.44
CA HIS A 117 25.61 -2.74 6.53
C HIS A 117 24.93 -2.01 7.71
N ARG A 118 23.63 -1.64 7.59
CA ARG A 118 22.90 -0.84 8.58
C ARG A 118 22.10 -1.67 9.58
N THR A 119 22.15 -2.99 9.45
CA THR A 119 21.43 -3.90 10.34
C THR A 119 22.07 -5.28 10.34
N GLU A 120 21.91 -6.01 11.43
CA GLU A 120 22.23 -7.43 11.50
C GLU A 120 20.95 -8.25 11.32
N LEU A 121 20.93 -9.21 10.38
CA LEU A 121 19.81 -10.13 10.19
C LEU A 121 20.04 -11.41 11.02
N ARG A 122 19.09 -11.74 11.89
CA ARG A 122 19.13 -12.94 12.71
C ARG A 122 17.90 -13.81 12.46
N THR A 123 18.14 -15.05 12.07
CA THR A 123 17.07 -16.03 11.89
C THR A 123 16.63 -16.61 13.22
N VAL A 124 15.32 -16.84 13.35
CA VAL A 124 14.70 -17.50 14.50
C VAL A 124 13.94 -18.75 14.06
N ARG A 125 13.73 -19.65 15.02
CA ARG A 125 12.97 -20.90 14.87
C ARG A 125 11.70 -20.83 15.72
N PRO A 126 10.73 -21.69 15.47
CA PRO A 126 9.57 -21.83 16.36
C PRO A 126 10.01 -22.07 17.80
N ARG A 127 9.40 -21.34 18.74
CA ARG A 127 9.68 -21.33 20.18
C ARG A 127 11.02 -20.72 20.60
N ASP A 128 11.81 -20.16 19.65
CA ASP A 128 12.97 -19.35 20.04
C ASP A 128 12.48 -18.11 20.80
N THR A 129 13.29 -17.74 21.81
CA THR A 129 13.04 -16.56 22.62
C THR A 129 14.22 -15.61 22.47
N VAL A 130 13.96 -14.37 22.07
CA VAL A 130 15.00 -13.34 21.89
C VAL A 130 14.73 -12.14 22.79
N ARG A 131 15.79 -11.64 23.42
CA ARG A 131 15.75 -10.40 24.19
C ARG A 131 16.16 -9.23 23.30
N ILE A 132 15.33 -8.20 23.24
CA ILE A 132 15.58 -6.99 22.48
C ILE A 132 15.50 -5.82 23.47
N GLY A 133 16.63 -5.13 23.68
CA GLY A 133 16.75 -4.17 24.78
C GLY A 133 16.64 -4.82 26.17
N LYS A 134 16.25 -4.04 27.17
CA LYS A 134 16.10 -4.48 28.57
C LYS A 134 14.70 -5.00 28.88
N HIS A 135 13.69 -4.41 28.18
CA HIS A 135 12.29 -4.53 28.57
C HIS A 135 11.48 -5.51 27.72
N PHE A 136 12.01 -5.94 26.58
CA PHE A 136 11.29 -6.81 25.66
C PHE A 136 11.92 -8.20 25.57
N LEU A 137 11.11 -9.25 25.76
CA LEU A 137 11.47 -10.63 25.50
C LEU A 137 10.42 -11.20 24.56
N VAL A 138 10.84 -11.66 23.38
CA VAL A 138 9.93 -12.07 22.29
C VAL A 138 10.07 -13.56 22.05
N GLU A 139 8.96 -14.30 22.09
CA GLU A 139 8.89 -15.70 21.71
C GLU A 139 8.14 -15.85 20.38
N TYR A 140 8.70 -16.66 19.47
CA TYR A 140 8.16 -16.92 18.14
C TYR A 140 7.33 -18.19 18.14
N ILE A 141 6.04 -18.06 17.84
CA ILE A 141 5.06 -19.16 17.83
C ILE A 141 4.72 -19.46 16.38
N ARG A 142 4.97 -20.69 15.92
CA ARG A 142 4.61 -21.07 14.55
C ARG A 142 3.12 -20.86 14.31
N ASN A 143 2.80 -20.16 13.25
CA ASN A 143 1.45 -20.09 12.70
C ASN A 143 1.39 -20.71 11.30
N THR A 144 0.23 -20.73 10.68
CA THR A 144 0.03 -21.13 9.29
C THR A 144 -0.55 -19.94 8.51
N HIS A 145 0.04 -19.69 7.34
CA HIS A 145 -0.35 -18.63 6.42
C HIS A 145 -0.17 -19.11 4.96
N SER A 146 -0.35 -18.23 3.97
CA SER A 146 -0.07 -18.55 2.56
C SER A 146 1.43 -18.68 2.25
N MET A 147 2.26 -17.97 3.02
CA MET A 147 3.72 -18.08 2.97
C MET A 147 4.22 -19.11 3.99
N ALA A 148 5.21 -19.88 3.60
CA ALA A 148 5.89 -20.79 4.52
C ALA A 148 6.69 -19.99 5.57
N ASP A 149 6.87 -20.60 6.75
CA ASP A 149 7.71 -20.07 7.82
C ASP A 149 7.19 -18.74 8.37
N SER A 150 5.96 -18.73 8.87
CA SER A 150 5.24 -17.58 9.41
C SER A 150 5.05 -17.71 10.91
N PHE A 151 5.04 -16.57 11.63
CA PHE A 151 4.96 -16.55 13.09
C PHE A 151 3.90 -15.59 13.64
N THR A 152 3.23 -16.06 14.68
CA THR A 152 2.63 -15.27 15.74
C THR A 152 3.72 -14.97 16.78
N VAL A 153 3.73 -13.80 17.40
CA VAL A 153 4.74 -13.45 18.40
C VAL A 153 4.11 -13.13 19.75
N ALA A 154 4.73 -13.64 20.81
CA ALA A 154 4.42 -13.27 22.19
C ALA A 154 5.50 -12.31 22.71
N ILE A 155 5.13 -11.07 22.98
CA ILE A 155 6.01 -10.01 23.45
C ILE A 155 5.79 -9.84 24.95
N HIS A 156 6.75 -10.30 25.74
CA HIS A 156 6.76 -10.09 27.18
C HIS A 156 7.29 -8.71 27.48
N THR A 157 6.53 -7.95 28.24
CA THR A 157 6.83 -6.59 28.68
C THR A 157 6.65 -6.47 30.19
N PRO A 158 7.16 -5.41 30.83
CA PRO A 158 6.97 -5.21 32.27
C PRO A 158 5.50 -5.05 32.70
N VAL A 159 4.57 -4.74 31.78
CA VAL A 159 3.13 -4.57 32.08
C VAL A 159 2.30 -5.81 31.75
N GLY A 160 2.88 -6.80 31.07
CA GLY A 160 2.20 -8.03 30.70
C GLY A 160 2.59 -8.55 29.33
N ILE A 161 1.92 -9.62 28.91
CA ILE A 161 2.19 -10.32 27.65
C ILE A 161 1.26 -9.80 26.56
N ILE A 162 1.85 -9.37 25.45
CA ILE A 162 1.13 -9.00 24.23
C ILE A 162 1.29 -10.13 23.22
N ILE A 163 0.21 -10.57 22.61
CA ILE A 163 0.24 -11.47 21.47
C ILE A 163 -0.12 -10.68 20.22
N HIS A 164 0.78 -10.70 19.24
CA HIS A 164 0.49 -10.22 17.89
C HIS A 164 0.44 -11.41 16.95
N THR A 165 -0.69 -11.61 16.28
CA THR A 165 -0.91 -12.82 15.47
C THR A 165 0.00 -12.91 14.26
N GLY A 166 0.53 -11.76 13.75
CA GLY A 166 0.93 -11.68 12.36
C GLY A 166 -0.28 -12.03 11.48
N ASP A 167 -0.02 -12.34 10.23
CA ASP A 167 -1.04 -12.88 9.33
C ASP A 167 -1.20 -14.38 9.58
N PHE A 168 -2.43 -14.84 9.73
CA PHE A 168 -2.67 -16.23 10.07
C PHE A 168 -3.97 -16.79 9.50
N LYS A 169 -3.99 -18.09 9.32
CA LYS A 169 -5.17 -18.97 9.30
C LYS A 169 -4.89 -20.19 10.14
N ILE A 170 -5.88 -21.02 10.45
CA ILE A 170 -5.65 -22.28 11.14
C ILE A 170 -5.80 -23.43 10.14
N ASP A 171 -4.68 -23.83 9.53
CA ASP A 171 -4.65 -24.94 8.58
C ASP A 171 -4.34 -26.24 9.31
N HIS A 172 -5.35 -27.11 9.41
CA HIS A 172 -5.21 -28.41 10.08
C HIS A 172 -4.50 -29.48 9.24
N THR A 173 -4.28 -29.23 7.96
CA THR A 173 -3.61 -30.15 7.03
C THR A 173 -2.64 -29.39 6.13
N PRO A 174 -1.66 -28.68 6.72
CA PRO A 174 -0.73 -27.85 5.97
C PRO A 174 0.06 -28.67 4.94
N VAL A 175 0.44 -28.03 3.84
CA VAL A 175 1.10 -28.70 2.70
C VAL A 175 2.49 -29.24 3.10
N ASP A 176 3.21 -28.48 3.90
CA ASP A 176 4.55 -28.84 4.40
C ASP A 176 4.54 -29.74 5.65
N GLY A 177 3.35 -29.98 6.24
CA GLY A 177 3.19 -30.76 7.47
C GLY A 177 3.49 -29.99 8.76
N GLU A 178 3.77 -28.70 8.66
CA GLU A 178 4.11 -27.85 9.79
C GLU A 178 2.86 -27.16 10.36
N HIS A 179 2.32 -27.73 11.43
CA HIS A 179 1.08 -27.27 12.04
C HIS A 179 1.23 -25.98 12.84
N PHE A 180 0.13 -25.24 12.97
CA PHE A 180 0.01 -24.12 13.90
C PHE A 180 0.23 -24.60 15.34
N ASP A 181 1.08 -23.91 16.10
CA ASP A 181 1.39 -24.26 17.49
C ASP A 181 0.32 -23.75 18.46
N LEU A 182 -0.90 -24.30 18.34
CA LEU A 182 -2.05 -23.94 19.17
C LEU A 182 -1.81 -24.27 20.66
N GLN A 183 -0.99 -25.29 20.96
CA GLN A 183 -0.64 -25.62 22.35
C GLN A 183 0.07 -24.47 23.03
N LYS A 184 1.01 -23.84 22.31
CA LYS A 184 1.74 -22.69 22.85
C LYS A 184 0.85 -21.48 23.10
N LEU A 185 -0.12 -21.22 22.23
CA LEU A 185 -1.12 -20.19 22.46
C LEU A 185 -1.98 -20.47 23.68
N ALA A 186 -2.41 -21.73 23.88
CA ALA A 186 -3.18 -22.11 25.05
C ALA A 186 -2.37 -21.96 26.36
N GLU A 187 -1.07 -22.31 26.36
CA GLU A 187 -0.17 -22.03 27.49
C GLU A 187 -0.13 -20.52 27.82
N TYR A 188 -0.13 -19.65 26.82
CA TYR A 188 -0.20 -18.20 27.03
C TYR A 188 -1.56 -17.76 27.58
N GLY A 189 -2.65 -18.35 27.10
CA GLY A 189 -3.98 -18.10 27.63
C GLY A 189 -4.12 -18.45 29.11
N GLU A 190 -3.44 -19.51 29.57
CA GLU A 190 -3.37 -19.89 31.00
C GLU A 190 -2.47 -18.94 31.82
N LYS A 191 -1.35 -18.48 31.25
CA LYS A 191 -0.44 -17.51 31.89
C LYS A 191 -1.07 -16.12 32.02
N GLY A 192 -2.06 -15.80 31.17
CA GLY A 192 -2.71 -14.51 31.09
C GLY A 192 -2.10 -13.61 30.00
N VAL A 193 -2.90 -13.32 28.98
CA VAL A 193 -2.55 -12.41 27.89
C VAL A 193 -3.14 -11.03 28.19
N LEU A 194 -2.29 -10.01 28.26
CA LEU A 194 -2.72 -8.64 28.49
C LEU A 194 -3.49 -8.08 27.29
N CYS A 195 -2.94 -8.24 26.09
CA CYS A 195 -3.56 -7.74 24.87
C CYS A 195 -3.31 -8.69 23.69
N LEU A 196 -4.36 -8.95 22.93
CA LEU A 196 -4.29 -9.62 21.64
C LEU A 196 -4.42 -8.58 20.54
N ILE A 197 -3.43 -8.51 19.66
CA ILE A 197 -3.41 -7.70 18.43
C ILE A 197 -3.56 -8.68 17.27
N SER A 198 -4.68 -8.62 16.54
CA SER A 198 -5.07 -9.73 15.65
C SER A 198 -5.48 -9.28 14.25
N ASP A 199 -5.01 -10.04 13.24
CA ASP A 199 -5.36 -9.92 11.82
C ASP A 199 -6.87 -9.99 11.58
N SER A 200 -7.39 -9.01 10.83
CA SER A 200 -8.83 -8.83 10.58
C SER A 200 -9.24 -9.07 9.13
N THR A 201 -8.33 -9.45 8.25
CA THR A 201 -8.53 -9.44 6.78
C THR A 201 -9.79 -10.19 6.32
N ASN A 202 -10.11 -11.34 6.90
CA ASN A 202 -11.30 -12.12 6.55
C ASN A 202 -12.41 -12.12 7.62
N SER A 203 -12.45 -11.14 8.49
CA SER A 203 -13.42 -11.08 9.59
C SER A 203 -14.89 -11.04 9.16
N GLU A 204 -15.18 -10.67 7.91
CA GLU A 204 -16.53 -10.67 7.37
C GLU A 204 -16.95 -12.04 6.79
N VAL A 205 -16.01 -12.99 6.64
CA VAL A 205 -16.26 -14.30 6.06
C VAL A 205 -16.59 -15.30 7.15
N PRO A 206 -17.80 -15.93 7.13
CA PRO A 206 -18.15 -16.93 8.12
C PRO A 206 -17.39 -18.25 7.91
N GLY A 207 -17.33 -19.07 8.95
CA GLY A 207 -16.68 -20.36 8.94
C GLY A 207 -15.16 -20.31 9.12
N PHE A 208 -14.50 -21.43 8.81
CA PHE A 208 -13.04 -21.57 8.82
C PHE A 208 -12.46 -21.35 7.43
N THR A 209 -11.23 -20.90 7.38
CA THR A 209 -10.47 -20.86 6.13
C THR A 209 -10.06 -22.26 5.73
N ALA A 210 -10.35 -22.62 4.49
CA ALA A 210 -9.99 -23.93 3.97
C ALA A 210 -8.46 -24.14 3.94
N SER A 211 -8.05 -25.42 4.08
CA SER A 211 -6.64 -25.78 3.91
C SER A 211 -6.15 -25.47 2.50
N GLU A 212 -4.88 -25.05 2.42
CA GLU A 212 -4.20 -24.84 1.14
C GLU A 212 -4.22 -26.10 0.27
N ARG A 213 -4.16 -27.26 0.89
CA ARG A 213 -4.21 -28.57 0.23
C ARG A 213 -5.50 -28.81 -0.55
N SER A 214 -6.60 -28.13 -0.17
CA SER A 214 -7.92 -28.29 -0.80
C SER A 214 -7.99 -27.83 -2.26
N VAL A 215 -7.03 -27.01 -2.72
CA VAL A 215 -6.99 -26.57 -4.13
C VAL A 215 -6.44 -27.63 -5.07
N ALA A 216 -5.66 -28.59 -4.55
CA ALA A 216 -4.95 -29.58 -5.36
C ALA A 216 -5.86 -30.42 -6.28
N PRO A 217 -7.01 -30.96 -5.81
CA PRO A 217 -7.88 -31.76 -6.68
C PRO A 217 -8.46 -30.99 -7.87
N ASN A 218 -8.82 -29.72 -7.65
CA ASN A 218 -9.39 -28.88 -8.70
C ASN A 218 -8.32 -28.45 -9.72
N LEU A 219 -7.13 -28.05 -9.24
CA LEU A 219 -6.00 -27.76 -10.12
C LEU A 219 -5.56 -28.98 -10.92
N ASP A 220 -5.49 -30.17 -10.29
CA ASP A 220 -5.16 -31.43 -10.98
C ASP A 220 -6.11 -31.72 -12.12
N ARG A 221 -7.42 -31.65 -11.85
CA ARG A 221 -8.46 -31.88 -12.89
C ARG A 221 -8.30 -30.90 -14.06
N ILE A 222 -8.09 -29.63 -13.79
CA ILE A 222 -7.92 -28.61 -14.84
C ILE A 222 -6.64 -28.86 -15.65
N ILE A 223 -5.50 -29.12 -14.98
CA ILE A 223 -4.22 -29.39 -15.64
C ILE A 223 -4.26 -30.67 -16.46
N ALA A 224 -4.92 -31.75 -15.97
CA ALA A 224 -5.06 -33.01 -16.66
C ALA A 224 -5.96 -32.93 -17.91
N GLN A 225 -7.01 -32.10 -17.87
CA GLN A 225 -7.95 -31.90 -18.98
C GLN A 225 -7.43 -30.93 -20.05
N ALA A 226 -6.41 -30.12 -19.75
CA ALA A 226 -5.85 -29.13 -20.67
C ALA A 226 -5.07 -29.82 -21.80
N THR A 227 -5.56 -29.69 -23.04
CA THR A 227 -4.93 -30.25 -24.25
C THR A 227 -3.79 -29.37 -24.79
N GLY A 228 -3.82 -28.06 -24.49
CA GLY A 228 -2.78 -27.07 -24.80
C GLY A 228 -1.84 -26.79 -23.64
N ARG A 229 -1.12 -25.66 -23.75
CA ARG A 229 -0.26 -25.17 -22.67
C ARG A 229 -1.12 -24.72 -21.49
N VAL A 230 -0.60 -24.89 -20.27
CA VAL A 230 -1.18 -24.35 -19.06
C VAL A 230 -0.33 -23.17 -18.60
N LEU A 231 -0.95 -22.01 -18.41
CA LEU A 231 -0.34 -20.85 -17.77
C LEU A 231 -1.03 -20.65 -16.42
N LEU A 232 -0.28 -20.63 -15.33
CA LEU A 232 -0.84 -20.43 -13.99
C LEU A 232 -0.23 -19.17 -13.37
N THR A 233 -1.10 -18.22 -13.00
CA THR A 233 -0.69 -17.03 -12.25
C THR A 233 -1.15 -17.13 -10.80
N THR A 234 -0.22 -16.81 -9.90
CA THR A 234 -0.45 -16.77 -8.45
C THR A 234 0.51 -15.76 -7.81
N PHE A 235 0.33 -15.47 -6.54
CA PHE A 235 1.33 -14.71 -5.80
C PHE A 235 2.64 -15.51 -5.73
N ALA A 236 3.77 -14.85 -6.01
CA ALA A 236 5.08 -15.48 -5.92
C ALA A 236 5.38 -15.97 -4.49
N SER A 237 4.83 -15.30 -3.49
CA SER A 237 4.96 -15.63 -2.07
C SER A 237 4.13 -16.83 -1.62
N SER A 238 3.17 -17.30 -2.41
CA SER A 238 2.34 -18.48 -2.07
C SER A 238 3.12 -19.79 -2.24
N VAL A 239 4.12 -20.01 -1.39
CA VAL A 239 5.09 -21.11 -1.48
C VAL A 239 4.41 -22.48 -1.51
N HIS A 240 3.40 -22.68 -0.67
CA HIS A 240 2.63 -23.93 -0.61
C HIS A 240 1.85 -24.18 -1.91
N ARG A 241 1.29 -23.14 -2.54
CA ARG A 241 0.64 -23.21 -3.84
C ARG A 241 1.63 -23.60 -4.92
N LEU A 242 2.83 -23.00 -4.90
CA LEU A 242 3.89 -23.35 -5.84
C LEU A 242 4.29 -24.82 -5.71
N GLN A 243 4.44 -25.34 -4.48
CA GLN A 243 4.73 -26.76 -4.27
C GLN A 243 3.63 -27.64 -4.88
N ILE A 244 2.34 -27.35 -4.59
CA ILE A 244 1.22 -28.10 -5.17
C ILE A 244 1.29 -28.10 -6.70
N VAL A 245 1.51 -26.94 -7.31
CA VAL A 245 1.53 -26.83 -8.80
C VAL A 245 2.73 -27.58 -9.39
N LEU A 246 3.89 -27.57 -8.75
CA LEU A 246 5.07 -28.32 -9.19
C LEU A 246 4.82 -29.84 -9.12
N ASP A 247 4.20 -30.32 -8.03
CA ASP A 247 3.83 -31.72 -7.88
C ASP A 247 2.81 -32.16 -8.94
N LEU A 248 1.82 -31.30 -9.24
CA LEU A 248 0.83 -31.55 -10.27
C LEU A 248 1.42 -31.49 -11.67
N ALA A 249 2.39 -30.60 -11.93
CA ALA A 249 3.11 -30.56 -13.21
C ALA A 249 3.86 -31.88 -13.44
N LYS A 250 4.59 -32.37 -12.44
CA LYS A 250 5.27 -33.68 -12.48
C LYS A 250 4.28 -34.81 -12.70
N LYS A 251 3.17 -34.87 -11.94
CA LYS A 251 2.13 -35.88 -12.07
C LYS A 251 1.53 -35.95 -13.47
N ASN A 252 1.32 -34.80 -14.11
CA ASN A 252 0.72 -34.67 -15.44
C ASN A 252 1.77 -34.65 -16.57
N ASN A 253 3.03 -35.01 -16.29
CA ASN A 253 4.14 -35.02 -17.25
C ASN A 253 4.32 -33.71 -18.01
N ARG A 254 4.21 -32.56 -17.31
CA ARG A 254 4.43 -31.22 -17.86
C ARG A 254 5.73 -30.63 -17.32
N PHE A 255 6.54 -30.06 -18.19
CA PHE A 255 7.71 -29.27 -17.83
C PHE A 255 7.29 -27.87 -17.42
N VAL A 256 8.01 -27.28 -16.47
CA VAL A 256 7.69 -25.99 -15.90
C VAL A 256 8.61 -24.91 -16.42
N GLY A 257 8.01 -23.88 -17.01
CA GLY A 257 8.68 -22.59 -17.27
C GLY A 257 8.28 -21.57 -16.23
N VAL A 258 9.17 -20.67 -15.88
CA VAL A 258 8.89 -19.62 -14.89
C VAL A 258 9.09 -18.24 -15.52
N VAL A 259 8.10 -17.36 -15.34
CA VAL A 259 8.10 -16.00 -15.88
C VAL A 259 7.81 -14.99 -14.78
N GLY A 260 8.64 -13.97 -14.68
CA GLY A 260 8.56 -12.95 -13.64
C GLY A 260 9.73 -13.04 -12.65
N ARG A 261 10.38 -11.89 -12.44
CA ARG A 261 11.61 -11.82 -11.63
C ARG A 261 11.38 -12.25 -10.18
N SER A 262 10.30 -11.74 -9.55
CA SER A 262 9.94 -12.12 -8.18
C SER A 262 9.63 -13.61 -8.04
N MET A 263 8.94 -14.22 -9.01
CA MET A 263 8.65 -15.66 -9.01
C MET A 263 9.93 -16.49 -9.08
N LEU A 264 10.87 -16.12 -9.96
CA LEU A 264 12.15 -16.78 -10.07
C LEU A 264 12.95 -16.69 -8.77
N ASN A 265 13.04 -15.49 -8.17
CA ASN A 265 13.77 -15.28 -6.93
C ASN A 265 13.17 -16.08 -5.75
N VAL A 266 11.86 -16.05 -5.58
CA VAL A 266 11.20 -16.80 -4.49
C VAL A 266 11.40 -18.30 -4.67
N ILE A 267 11.19 -18.85 -5.87
CA ILE A 267 11.40 -20.29 -6.14
C ILE A 267 12.87 -20.66 -5.84
N ALA A 268 13.83 -19.86 -6.25
CA ALA A 268 15.25 -20.13 -5.99
C ALA A 268 15.57 -20.15 -4.48
N HIS A 269 15.13 -19.12 -3.72
CA HIS A 269 15.31 -19.08 -2.28
C HIS A 269 14.60 -20.25 -1.58
N CYS A 270 13.35 -20.53 -1.95
CA CYS A 270 12.58 -21.62 -1.33
C CYS A 270 13.17 -23.00 -1.60
N ARG A 271 13.74 -23.24 -2.79
CA ARG A 271 14.45 -24.48 -3.12
C ARG A 271 15.75 -24.61 -2.33
N ASN A 272 16.56 -23.55 -2.29
CA ASN A 272 17.82 -23.54 -1.54
C ASN A 272 17.60 -23.76 -0.04
N LEU A 273 16.49 -23.28 0.52
CA LEU A 273 16.13 -23.42 1.92
C LEU A 273 15.34 -24.71 2.22
N GLY A 274 14.92 -25.47 1.18
CA GLY A 274 14.18 -26.73 1.31
C GLY A 274 12.68 -26.59 1.54
N TYR A 275 12.10 -25.40 1.35
CA TYR A 275 10.64 -25.18 1.40
C TYR A 275 9.93 -25.67 0.12
N ILE A 276 10.61 -25.64 -1.02
CA ILE A 276 10.15 -26.25 -2.27
C ILE A 276 11.04 -27.44 -2.59
N LYS A 277 10.40 -28.60 -2.79
CA LYS A 277 11.06 -29.87 -3.09
C LYS A 277 10.63 -30.32 -4.49
N CYS A 278 11.54 -30.24 -5.44
CA CYS A 278 11.31 -30.70 -6.81
C CYS A 278 12.65 -30.99 -7.52
N GLU A 279 12.60 -31.83 -8.55
CA GLU A 279 13.75 -32.16 -9.37
C GLU A 279 14.11 -30.99 -10.31
N ASP A 280 15.40 -30.77 -10.54
CA ASP A 280 15.88 -29.73 -11.48
C ASP A 280 15.38 -30.00 -12.92
N SER A 281 15.26 -31.26 -13.30
CA SER A 281 14.78 -31.70 -14.61
C SER A 281 13.37 -31.23 -14.94
N LEU A 282 12.56 -30.90 -13.92
CA LEU A 282 11.20 -30.38 -14.08
C LEU A 282 11.19 -28.99 -14.74
N PHE A 283 12.20 -28.18 -14.44
CA PHE A 283 12.31 -26.82 -14.98
C PHE A 283 12.98 -26.79 -16.33
N LYS A 284 12.45 -25.98 -17.24
CA LYS A 284 13.04 -25.71 -18.55
C LYS A 284 13.08 -24.22 -18.84
N PRO A 285 14.18 -23.73 -19.43
CA PRO A 285 14.24 -22.36 -19.94
C PRO A 285 13.11 -22.09 -20.95
N LEU A 286 12.58 -20.88 -21.01
CA LEU A 286 11.49 -20.54 -21.94
C LEU A 286 11.83 -20.85 -23.42
N LYS A 287 13.09 -20.72 -23.79
CA LYS A 287 13.56 -21.06 -25.15
C LYS A 287 13.36 -22.54 -25.48
N GLU A 288 13.59 -23.42 -24.52
CA GLU A 288 13.36 -24.87 -24.68
C GLU A 288 11.87 -25.22 -24.66
N ILE A 289 11.10 -24.58 -23.75
CA ILE A 289 9.65 -24.76 -23.60
C ILE A 289 8.89 -24.52 -24.91
N ARG A 290 9.34 -23.55 -25.72
CA ARG A 290 8.71 -23.25 -27.00
C ARG A 290 8.71 -24.40 -28.00
N ASN A 291 9.65 -25.32 -27.87
CA ASN A 291 9.86 -26.47 -28.76
C ASN A 291 9.20 -27.74 -28.26
N LEU A 292 8.61 -27.72 -27.06
CA LEU A 292 7.89 -28.86 -26.51
C LEU A 292 6.45 -28.94 -27.07
N ALA A 293 5.89 -30.13 -27.06
CA ALA A 293 4.48 -30.33 -27.32
C ALA A 293 3.64 -29.54 -26.29
N GLU A 294 2.54 -28.93 -26.72
CA GLU A 294 1.79 -27.99 -25.90
C GLU A 294 1.20 -28.64 -24.64
N ASP A 295 0.78 -29.91 -24.72
CA ASP A 295 0.31 -30.70 -23.59
C ASP A 295 1.41 -31.04 -22.56
N LYS A 296 2.68 -30.74 -22.87
CA LYS A 296 3.85 -30.93 -21.97
C LYS A 296 4.31 -29.66 -21.30
N VAL A 297 3.58 -28.56 -21.45
CA VAL A 297 4.02 -27.26 -20.97
C VAL A 297 3.11 -26.75 -19.84
N LEU A 298 3.73 -26.32 -18.73
CA LEU A 298 3.13 -25.51 -17.68
C LEU A 298 4.01 -24.28 -17.44
N ILE A 299 3.41 -23.10 -17.42
CA ILE A 299 4.14 -21.84 -17.20
C ILE A 299 3.63 -21.19 -15.92
N LEU A 300 4.50 -21.03 -14.94
CA LEU A 300 4.25 -20.25 -13.74
C LEU A 300 4.57 -18.78 -14.01
N THR A 301 3.66 -17.87 -13.64
CA THR A 301 3.81 -16.46 -13.92
C THR A 301 3.29 -15.58 -12.79
N THR A 302 3.82 -14.35 -12.69
CA THR A 302 3.31 -13.28 -11.83
C THR A 302 2.20 -12.50 -12.54
N GLY A 303 1.51 -11.59 -11.81
CA GLY A 303 0.48 -10.73 -12.38
C GLY A 303 -0.94 -11.20 -12.10
N SER A 304 -1.12 -11.92 -10.99
CA SER A 304 -2.45 -12.36 -10.53
C SER A 304 -3.35 -11.20 -10.06
N GLN A 305 -2.77 -10.01 -9.87
CA GLN A 305 -3.46 -8.80 -9.41
C GLN A 305 -3.62 -7.74 -10.51
N GLY A 306 -3.26 -8.06 -11.76
CA GLY A 306 -3.42 -7.15 -12.89
C GLY A 306 -2.44 -5.98 -12.91
N GLU A 307 -1.34 -6.06 -12.14
CA GLU A 307 -0.32 -5.01 -12.10
C GLU A 307 0.26 -4.76 -13.50
N PRO A 308 0.39 -3.51 -13.95
CA PRO A 308 0.76 -3.20 -15.35
C PRO A 308 2.09 -3.79 -15.79
N MET A 309 3.07 -3.84 -14.89
CA MET A 309 4.43 -4.34 -15.19
C MET A 309 4.59 -5.85 -14.96
N ALA A 310 3.58 -6.52 -14.43
CA ALA A 310 3.64 -7.94 -14.16
C ALA A 310 3.56 -8.80 -15.44
N ALA A 311 4.10 -10.01 -15.36
CA ALA A 311 4.26 -10.85 -16.53
C ALA A 311 2.92 -11.18 -17.23
N MET A 312 1.88 -11.58 -16.49
CA MET A 312 0.58 -11.96 -17.09
C MET A 312 -0.08 -10.77 -17.77
N THR A 313 -0.06 -9.58 -17.17
CA THR A 313 -0.63 -8.36 -17.77
C THR A 313 0.08 -7.98 -19.08
N ARG A 314 1.42 -8.06 -19.10
CA ARG A 314 2.21 -7.81 -20.31
C ARG A 314 1.98 -8.88 -21.39
N ILE A 315 1.75 -10.14 -20.99
CA ILE A 315 1.38 -11.22 -21.91
C ILE A 315 0.01 -10.92 -22.53
N ALA A 316 -0.98 -10.54 -21.71
CA ALA A 316 -2.33 -10.18 -22.16
C ALA A 316 -2.35 -8.96 -23.10
N ASN A 317 -1.45 -8.00 -22.89
CA ASN A 317 -1.28 -6.83 -23.76
C ASN A 317 -0.46 -7.12 -25.03
N GLY A 318 0.11 -8.33 -25.19
CA GLY A 318 1.03 -8.64 -26.29
C GLY A 318 2.43 -8.04 -26.17
N GLU A 319 2.76 -7.43 -25.03
CA GLU A 319 4.01 -6.70 -24.75
C GLU A 319 5.15 -7.60 -24.22
N HIS A 320 4.85 -8.87 -23.93
CA HIS A 320 5.87 -9.78 -23.42
C HIS A 320 6.69 -10.36 -24.58
N HIS A 321 8.00 -10.11 -24.60
CA HIS A 321 8.88 -10.43 -25.75
C HIS A 321 9.10 -11.94 -25.96
N GLU A 322 9.02 -12.74 -24.90
CA GLU A 322 9.28 -14.19 -25.00
C GLU A 322 8.02 -15.05 -25.05
N LEU A 323 6.88 -14.57 -24.55
CA LEU A 323 5.68 -15.38 -24.41
C LEU A 323 4.46 -14.66 -24.96
N LYS A 324 3.74 -15.33 -25.85
CA LYS A 324 2.44 -14.88 -26.40
C LYS A 324 1.38 -15.94 -26.14
N ILE A 325 0.15 -15.53 -25.91
CA ILE A 325 -1.00 -16.41 -25.81
C ILE A 325 -1.25 -17.08 -27.17
N ARG A 326 -1.63 -18.33 -27.13
CA ARG A 326 -2.09 -19.12 -28.29
C ARG A 326 -3.56 -19.53 -28.07
N GLN A 327 -4.26 -19.71 -29.16
CA GLN A 327 -5.60 -20.27 -29.12
C GLN A 327 -5.54 -21.67 -28.48
N GLY A 328 -6.40 -21.94 -27.50
CA GLY A 328 -6.44 -23.21 -26.78
C GLY A 328 -5.52 -23.28 -25.54
N ASP A 329 -4.74 -22.22 -25.24
CA ASP A 329 -4.04 -22.13 -23.96
C ASP A 329 -5.05 -22.12 -22.80
N THR A 330 -4.75 -22.85 -21.73
CA THR A 330 -5.50 -22.77 -20.48
C THR A 330 -4.79 -21.84 -19.51
N VAL A 331 -5.44 -20.72 -19.11
CA VAL A 331 -4.89 -19.76 -18.17
C VAL A 331 -5.64 -19.86 -16.84
N ILE A 332 -4.92 -20.11 -15.74
CA ILE A 332 -5.47 -20.29 -14.39
C ILE A 332 -5.08 -19.11 -13.53
N PHE A 333 -6.07 -18.35 -13.05
CA PHE A 333 -5.87 -17.32 -12.02
C PHE A 333 -6.05 -17.96 -10.64
N SER A 334 -4.96 -18.47 -10.08
CA SER A 334 -4.95 -19.11 -8.76
C SER A 334 -4.74 -18.07 -7.64
N ALA A 335 -5.48 -16.98 -7.72
CA ALA A 335 -5.54 -15.89 -6.76
C ALA A 335 -6.91 -15.20 -6.86
N ASN A 336 -7.34 -14.56 -5.78
CA ASN A 336 -8.47 -13.62 -5.83
C ASN A 336 -7.94 -12.19 -5.89
N PRO A 337 -8.64 -11.25 -6.55
CA PRO A 337 -8.28 -9.85 -6.49
C PRO A 337 -8.29 -9.34 -5.04
N ILE A 338 -7.22 -8.65 -4.64
CA ILE A 338 -7.24 -7.87 -3.40
C ILE A 338 -8.11 -6.63 -3.60
N PRO A 339 -8.67 -6.04 -2.53
CA PRO A 339 -9.45 -4.82 -2.64
C PRO A 339 -8.73 -3.74 -3.48
N GLY A 340 -9.46 -3.15 -4.43
CA GLY A 340 -8.91 -2.15 -5.37
C GLY A 340 -8.41 -2.72 -6.72
N ASN A 341 -8.03 -3.99 -6.81
CA ASN A 341 -7.43 -4.56 -8.04
C ASN A 341 -8.43 -5.26 -8.97
N THR A 342 -9.71 -5.34 -8.60
CA THR A 342 -10.73 -6.11 -9.35
C THR A 342 -10.81 -5.71 -10.82
N ILE A 343 -10.84 -4.41 -11.12
CA ILE A 343 -10.94 -3.90 -12.50
C ILE A 343 -9.72 -4.32 -13.34
N ALA A 344 -8.52 -4.16 -12.81
CA ALA A 344 -7.28 -4.51 -13.50
C ALA A 344 -7.19 -6.01 -13.79
N VAL A 345 -7.62 -6.85 -12.84
CA VAL A 345 -7.66 -8.31 -13.00
C VAL A 345 -8.68 -8.70 -14.07
N VAL A 346 -9.92 -8.18 -14.01
CA VAL A 346 -10.97 -8.47 -14.99
C VAL A 346 -10.55 -8.04 -16.39
N ASN A 347 -9.99 -6.83 -16.56
CA ASN A 347 -9.47 -6.38 -17.84
C ASN A 347 -8.38 -7.29 -18.40
N THR A 348 -7.52 -7.84 -17.53
CA THR A 348 -6.49 -8.80 -17.95
C THR A 348 -7.10 -10.11 -18.40
N ILE A 349 -8.11 -10.62 -17.68
CA ILE A 349 -8.86 -11.84 -18.04
C ILE A 349 -9.55 -11.68 -19.39
N ASP A 350 -10.26 -10.58 -19.60
CA ASP A 350 -10.98 -10.30 -20.86
C ASP A 350 -10.01 -10.30 -22.05
N LYS A 351 -8.88 -9.62 -21.93
CA LYS A 351 -7.83 -9.60 -22.98
C LYS A 351 -7.32 -11.00 -23.31
N LEU A 352 -7.08 -11.84 -22.29
CA LEU A 352 -6.63 -13.22 -22.50
C LEU A 352 -7.70 -14.06 -23.22
N MET A 353 -8.99 -13.90 -22.88
CA MET A 353 -10.10 -14.56 -23.56
C MET A 353 -10.22 -14.08 -25.02
N MET A 354 -10.07 -12.78 -25.27
CA MET A 354 -10.06 -12.23 -26.64
C MET A 354 -8.91 -12.78 -27.50
N LEU A 355 -7.79 -13.17 -26.88
CA LEU A 355 -6.68 -13.85 -27.57
C LEU A 355 -6.92 -15.36 -27.79
N GLY A 356 -8.07 -15.90 -27.37
CA GLY A 356 -8.46 -17.30 -27.55
C GLY A 356 -8.02 -18.24 -26.45
N ALA A 357 -7.63 -17.74 -25.28
CA ALA A 357 -7.33 -18.56 -24.12
C ALA A 357 -8.61 -19.03 -23.41
N ASN A 358 -8.57 -20.24 -22.85
CA ASN A 358 -9.56 -20.74 -21.88
C ASN A 358 -9.14 -20.27 -20.49
N VAL A 359 -9.78 -19.21 -19.95
CA VAL A 359 -9.41 -18.62 -18.66
C VAL A 359 -10.25 -19.17 -17.52
N ILE A 360 -9.60 -19.72 -16.51
CA ILE A 360 -10.20 -20.29 -15.30
C ILE A 360 -9.90 -19.37 -14.12
N TYR A 361 -10.94 -18.80 -13.52
CA TYR A 361 -10.85 -17.84 -12.41
C TYR A 361 -12.09 -17.91 -11.53
N GLY A 362 -12.04 -17.27 -10.35
CA GLY A 362 -13.17 -17.14 -9.45
C GLY A 362 -13.14 -18.12 -8.26
N ARG A 363 -13.82 -17.71 -7.18
CA ARG A 363 -13.85 -18.44 -5.90
C ARG A 363 -14.55 -19.79 -6.02
N ASP A 364 -15.57 -19.88 -6.87
CA ASP A 364 -16.38 -21.08 -7.12
C ASP A 364 -15.59 -22.25 -7.75
N LYS A 365 -14.44 -21.94 -8.36
CA LYS A 365 -13.59 -22.97 -8.98
C LYS A 365 -12.74 -23.75 -7.97
N GLY A 366 -12.62 -23.27 -6.72
CA GLY A 366 -11.82 -23.91 -5.68
C GLY A 366 -10.33 -24.05 -6.03
N ILE A 367 -9.80 -23.09 -6.77
CA ILE A 367 -8.41 -23.04 -7.22
C ILE A 367 -7.56 -22.07 -6.38
N HIS A 368 -8.17 -21.42 -5.41
CA HIS A 368 -7.53 -20.50 -4.49
C HIS A 368 -8.19 -20.56 -3.11
N VAL A 369 -7.38 -20.43 -2.07
CA VAL A 369 -7.81 -20.21 -0.68
C VAL A 369 -7.04 -19.04 -0.11
N SER A 370 -7.66 -18.33 0.83
CA SER A 370 -7.00 -17.20 1.52
C SER A 370 -5.87 -17.66 2.44
N GLY A 371 -4.90 -16.78 2.67
CA GLY A 371 -3.90 -16.93 3.73
C GLY A 371 -4.40 -16.52 5.12
N HIS A 372 -5.52 -15.79 5.19
CA HIS A 372 -6.03 -15.19 6.42
C HIS A 372 -7.23 -15.95 6.96
N GLY A 373 -7.34 -15.96 8.30
CA GLY A 373 -8.39 -16.65 9.03
C GLY A 373 -9.76 -16.00 8.89
N CYS A 374 -10.78 -16.83 8.67
CA CYS A 374 -12.19 -16.45 8.71
C CYS A 374 -12.67 -16.33 10.18
N GLN A 375 -13.97 -16.05 10.38
CA GLN A 375 -14.53 -15.78 11.71
C GLN A 375 -14.26 -16.88 12.74
N GLU A 376 -14.33 -18.15 12.35
CA GLU A 376 -14.11 -19.26 13.29
C GLU A 376 -12.63 -19.44 13.64
N ASP A 377 -11.71 -19.14 12.69
CA ASP A 377 -10.26 -19.07 13.00
C ASP A 377 -9.98 -17.98 14.03
N GLN A 378 -10.60 -16.80 13.86
CA GLN A 378 -10.47 -15.65 14.76
C GLN A 378 -11.06 -15.96 16.15
N LYS A 379 -12.23 -16.60 16.23
CA LYS A 379 -12.83 -17.05 17.50
C LYS A 379 -11.92 -18.05 18.22
N LEU A 380 -11.32 -18.97 17.48
CA LEU A 380 -10.39 -19.94 18.05
C LEU A 380 -9.13 -19.24 18.62
N MET A 381 -8.58 -18.26 17.90
CA MET A 381 -7.47 -17.42 18.38
C MET A 381 -7.81 -16.72 19.71
N ILE A 382 -8.97 -16.07 19.77
CA ILE A 382 -9.45 -15.38 20.96
C ILE A 382 -9.66 -16.37 22.12
N ASN A 383 -10.24 -17.54 21.86
CA ASN A 383 -10.51 -18.55 22.87
C ASN A 383 -9.21 -19.15 23.45
N MET A 384 -8.20 -19.38 22.60
CA MET A 384 -6.90 -19.91 23.04
C MET A 384 -6.14 -18.89 23.88
N THR A 385 -6.16 -17.62 23.52
CA THR A 385 -5.36 -16.58 24.17
C THR A 385 -6.07 -15.92 25.36
N ARG A 386 -7.40 -15.90 25.40
CA ARG A 386 -8.23 -15.29 26.47
C ARG A 386 -7.73 -13.91 26.90
N PRO A 387 -7.58 -12.96 25.97
CA PRO A 387 -6.91 -11.71 26.26
C PRO A 387 -7.77 -10.80 27.13
N LYS A 388 -7.13 -9.97 27.98
CA LYS A 388 -7.81 -8.92 28.73
C LYS A 388 -8.25 -7.78 27.83
N PHE A 389 -7.40 -7.36 26.89
CA PHE A 389 -7.65 -6.33 25.91
C PHE A 389 -7.51 -6.87 24.48
N PHE A 390 -8.20 -6.23 23.55
CA PHE A 390 -8.23 -6.64 22.15
C PHE A 390 -8.06 -5.45 21.19
N LEU A 391 -7.16 -5.58 20.22
CA LEU A 391 -6.93 -4.61 19.15
C LEU A 391 -7.03 -5.33 17.80
N PRO A 392 -8.06 -5.09 16.98
CA PRO A 392 -8.12 -5.57 15.62
C PRO A 392 -7.16 -4.74 14.74
N VAL A 393 -6.35 -5.42 13.94
CA VAL A 393 -5.40 -4.80 13.00
C VAL A 393 -5.48 -5.48 11.64
N HIS A 394 -4.70 -5.01 10.68
CA HIS A 394 -4.57 -5.61 9.34
C HIS A 394 -5.91 -5.81 8.64
N GLY A 395 -6.51 -4.72 8.15
CA GLY A 395 -7.77 -4.76 7.42
C GLY A 395 -8.41 -3.39 7.22
N GLU A 396 -9.35 -3.35 6.29
CA GLU A 396 -10.18 -2.17 6.07
C GLU A 396 -11.14 -1.93 7.26
N HIS A 397 -11.66 -0.72 7.43
CA HIS A 397 -12.49 -0.33 8.59
C HIS A 397 -13.63 -1.32 8.88
N ARG A 398 -14.36 -1.77 7.86
CA ARG A 398 -15.46 -2.74 8.03
C ARG A 398 -14.99 -4.07 8.60
N MET A 399 -13.78 -4.49 8.25
CA MET A 399 -13.16 -5.74 8.74
C MET A 399 -12.80 -5.59 10.23
N LEU A 400 -12.19 -4.46 10.63
CA LEU A 400 -11.87 -4.16 12.04
C LEU A 400 -13.12 -4.12 12.91
N VAL A 401 -14.20 -3.48 12.42
CA VAL A 401 -15.50 -3.43 13.09
C VAL A 401 -16.08 -4.83 13.25
N GLN A 402 -16.06 -5.65 12.21
CA GLN A 402 -16.59 -7.01 12.28
C GLN A 402 -15.77 -7.90 13.22
N HIS A 403 -14.43 -7.77 13.22
CA HIS A 403 -13.58 -8.51 14.16
C HIS A 403 -13.85 -8.11 15.61
N SER A 404 -14.06 -6.82 15.88
CA SER A 404 -14.47 -6.35 17.21
C SER A 404 -15.81 -6.95 17.65
N LYS A 405 -16.80 -7.06 16.75
CA LYS A 405 -18.07 -7.75 17.04
C LYS A 405 -17.87 -9.23 17.33
N THR A 406 -17.00 -9.89 16.59
CA THR A 406 -16.61 -11.29 16.84
C THR A 406 -15.98 -11.42 18.23
N ALA A 407 -15.04 -10.55 18.59
CA ALA A 407 -14.40 -10.54 19.90
C ALA A 407 -15.42 -10.29 21.04
N GLN A 408 -16.35 -9.37 20.84
CA GLN A 408 -17.43 -9.13 21.79
C GLN A 408 -18.34 -10.36 21.97
N SER A 409 -18.65 -11.07 20.89
CA SER A 409 -19.44 -12.32 20.96
C SER A 409 -18.71 -13.43 21.72
N MET A 410 -17.37 -13.37 21.80
CA MET A 410 -16.51 -14.29 22.56
C MET A 410 -16.33 -13.85 24.03
N GLY A 411 -17.03 -12.78 24.46
CA GLY A 411 -17.06 -12.33 25.86
C GLY A 411 -16.05 -11.24 26.22
N ILE A 412 -15.32 -10.66 25.26
CA ILE A 412 -14.46 -9.50 25.54
C ILE A 412 -15.35 -8.25 25.68
N PRO A 413 -15.32 -7.55 26.83
CA PRO A 413 -16.13 -6.35 27.03
C PRO A 413 -15.78 -5.26 26.01
N ALA A 414 -16.78 -4.50 25.56
CA ALA A 414 -16.57 -3.37 24.63
C ALA A 414 -15.60 -2.32 25.19
N SER A 415 -15.54 -2.13 26.52
CA SER A 415 -14.58 -1.25 27.19
C SER A 415 -13.12 -1.71 27.08
N ASN A 416 -12.90 -2.97 26.74
CA ASN A 416 -11.58 -3.60 26.64
C ASN A 416 -11.12 -3.76 25.18
N MET A 417 -11.83 -3.11 24.26
CA MET A 417 -11.52 -3.11 22.83
C MET A 417 -11.53 -1.67 22.30
N VAL A 418 -10.69 -1.38 21.33
CA VAL A 418 -10.70 -0.12 20.61
C VAL A 418 -10.32 -0.34 19.15
N ILE A 419 -11.01 0.33 18.24
CA ILE A 419 -10.61 0.46 16.84
C ILE A 419 -9.88 1.78 16.74
N ILE A 420 -8.66 1.74 16.24
CA ILE A 420 -7.74 2.86 16.20
C ILE A 420 -7.31 3.16 14.77
N ASP A 421 -6.82 4.38 14.55
CA ASP A 421 -6.21 4.81 13.29
C ASP A 421 -4.69 4.66 13.34
N ASN A 422 -4.05 4.68 12.18
CA ASN A 422 -2.60 4.82 12.10
C ASN A 422 -2.14 6.09 12.84
N GLY A 423 -1.12 5.95 13.68
CA GLY A 423 -0.60 7.02 14.53
C GLY A 423 -1.30 7.20 15.88
N ASP A 424 -2.39 6.51 16.15
CA ASP A 424 -2.97 6.49 17.48
C ASP A 424 -2.04 5.74 18.45
N VAL A 425 -1.91 6.27 19.66
CA VAL A 425 -1.09 5.67 20.71
C VAL A 425 -2.01 4.95 21.70
N VAL A 426 -1.91 3.64 21.75
CA VAL A 426 -2.58 2.84 22.78
C VAL A 426 -1.65 2.67 23.97
N GLU A 427 -2.03 3.25 25.10
CA GLU A 427 -1.29 3.15 26.35
C GLU A 427 -1.85 2.01 27.20
N LEU A 428 -1.02 1.02 27.47
CA LEU A 428 -1.34 -0.19 28.24
C LEU A 428 -0.63 -0.19 29.59
N THR A 429 -1.38 -0.52 30.62
CA THR A 429 -0.89 -0.96 31.93
C THR A 429 -1.44 -2.34 32.22
N GLU A 430 -1.05 -2.97 33.31
CA GLU A 430 -1.64 -4.26 33.73
C GLU A 430 -3.19 -4.23 33.80
N ASN A 431 -3.77 -3.06 34.05
CA ASN A 431 -5.20 -2.94 34.35
C ASN A 431 -5.99 -2.05 33.40
N THR A 432 -5.35 -1.22 32.62
CA THR A 432 -6.03 -0.20 31.79
C THR A 432 -5.50 -0.18 30.36
N MET A 433 -6.38 0.11 29.44
CA MET A 433 -6.08 0.46 28.05
C MET A 433 -6.72 1.82 27.78
N ARG A 434 -5.96 2.77 27.26
CA ARG A 434 -6.45 4.12 26.93
C ARG A 434 -5.76 4.67 25.71
N LEU A 435 -6.37 5.65 25.06
CA LEU A 435 -5.72 6.39 23.97
C LEU A 435 -4.88 7.53 24.56
N GLY A 436 -3.64 7.61 24.11
CA GLY A 436 -2.71 8.70 24.37
C GLY A 436 -2.72 9.76 23.27
N THR A 437 -1.69 10.59 23.25
CA THR A 437 -1.52 11.63 22.22
C THR A 437 -1.07 11.00 20.91
N LYS A 438 -1.82 11.26 19.83
CA LYS A 438 -1.52 10.77 18.48
C LYS A 438 -0.16 11.26 18.00
N VAL A 439 0.59 10.39 17.32
CA VAL A 439 1.86 10.72 16.68
C VAL A 439 1.65 11.06 15.20
N PRO A 440 2.62 11.73 14.55
CA PRO A 440 2.57 11.94 13.10
C PRO A 440 2.34 10.63 12.36
N SER A 441 1.39 10.63 11.45
CA SER A 441 1.02 9.47 10.63
C SER A 441 0.55 9.94 9.25
N GLY A 442 0.66 9.07 8.26
CA GLY A 442 0.30 9.35 6.87
C GLY A 442 1.00 8.40 5.92
N ILE A 443 1.32 8.88 4.74
CA ILE A 443 2.00 8.09 3.71
C ILE A 443 3.19 8.84 3.14
N GLU A 444 4.26 8.09 2.88
CA GLU A 444 5.41 8.52 2.08
C GLU A 444 5.34 7.84 0.70
N LEU A 445 5.37 8.65 -0.35
CA LEU A 445 5.28 8.16 -1.74
C LEU A 445 6.68 8.06 -2.33
N VAL A 446 7.03 6.88 -2.85
CA VAL A 446 8.37 6.63 -3.41
C VAL A 446 8.28 6.42 -4.91
N ASP A 447 9.15 7.13 -5.65
CA ASP A 447 9.34 7.01 -7.09
C ASP A 447 10.64 6.23 -7.36
N SER A 448 10.61 5.25 -8.27
CA SER A 448 11.77 4.42 -8.62
C SER A 448 12.87 5.17 -9.37
N SER A 449 12.54 6.30 -10.00
CA SER A 449 13.51 7.08 -10.79
C SER A 449 14.42 7.96 -9.92
N ARG A 450 14.03 8.23 -8.69
CA ARG A 450 14.79 9.05 -7.72
C ARG A 450 14.58 8.45 -6.34
N SER A 451 15.62 8.18 -5.62
CA SER A 451 15.59 7.64 -4.25
C SER A 451 14.98 8.62 -3.22
N GLY A 452 13.90 9.32 -3.56
CA GLY A 452 13.28 10.36 -2.75
C GLY A 452 11.77 10.23 -2.63
N VAL A 453 11.24 10.79 -1.55
CA VAL A 453 9.81 10.89 -1.29
C VAL A 453 9.18 11.90 -2.26
N VAL A 454 8.14 11.50 -2.97
CA VAL A 454 7.37 12.36 -3.87
C VAL A 454 6.46 13.25 -3.02
N LYS A 455 6.67 14.57 -3.11
CA LYS A 455 5.82 15.54 -2.39
C LYS A 455 4.41 15.57 -2.97
N ALA A 456 3.42 15.86 -2.13
CA ALA A 456 2.02 15.96 -2.52
C ALA A 456 1.78 16.99 -3.66
N SER A 457 2.56 18.07 -3.71
CA SER A 457 2.53 19.06 -4.79
C SER A 457 2.87 18.43 -6.14
N VAL A 458 3.93 17.61 -6.19
CA VAL A 458 4.36 16.93 -7.42
C VAL A 458 3.33 15.91 -7.89
N LEU A 459 2.70 15.18 -6.96
CA LEU A 459 1.61 14.26 -7.30
C LEU A 459 0.42 15.00 -7.90
N LYS A 460 0.02 16.13 -7.30
CA LYS A 460 -1.06 16.98 -7.81
C LYS A 460 -0.78 17.51 -9.21
N GLU A 461 0.46 17.93 -9.47
CA GLU A 461 0.89 18.34 -10.82
C GLU A 461 0.80 17.19 -11.82
N ARG A 462 1.26 15.99 -11.45
CA ARG A 462 1.15 14.79 -12.29
C ARG A 462 -0.31 14.41 -12.58
N GLN A 463 -1.20 14.52 -11.60
CA GLN A 463 -2.63 14.29 -11.76
C GLN A 463 -3.25 15.30 -12.74
N GLN A 464 -2.92 16.58 -12.58
CA GLN A 464 -3.39 17.64 -13.47
C GLN A 464 -2.90 17.43 -14.91
N LEU A 465 -1.61 17.08 -15.09
CA LEU A 465 -1.06 16.75 -16.40
C LEU A 465 -1.74 15.55 -17.05
N ALA A 466 -2.05 14.53 -16.26
CA ALA A 466 -2.68 13.30 -16.76
C ALA A 466 -4.15 13.49 -17.12
N GLY A 467 -4.89 14.34 -16.37
CA GLY A 467 -6.32 14.60 -16.57
C GLY A 467 -6.59 15.67 -17.64
N ASP A 468 -5.93 16.80 -17.52
CA ASP A 468 -6.28 18.02 -18.27
C ASP A 468 -5.23 18.43 -19.31
N GLY A 469 -4.05 17.79 -19.32
CA GLY A 469 -2.96 18.12 -20.23
C GLY A 469 -2.18 19.38 -19.86
N ALA A 470 -1.41 19.90 -20.81
CA ALA A 470 -0.56 21.08 -20.62
C ALA A 470 -0.69 22.09 -21.75
N VAL A 471 -0.65 23.37 -21.37
CA VAL A 471 -0.57 24.53 -22.25
C VAL A 471 0.74 25.25 -21.98
N THR A 472 1.59 25.35 -22.99
CA THR A 472 2.82 26.15 -22.92
C THR A 472 2.65 27.36 -23.82
N VAL A 473 2.89 28.55 -23.27
CA VAL A 473 2.79 29.83 -24.01
C VAL A 473 4.12 30.56 -23.86
N ALA A 474 4.72 30.95 -24.95
CA ALA A 474 5.90 31.81 -24.97
C ALA A 474 5.55 33.18 -25.60
N ALA A 475 5.82 34.26 -24.89
CA ALA A 475 5.58 35.61 -25.33
C ALA A 475 6.80 36.50 -25.06
N ALA A 476 7.14 37.37 -26.05
CA ALA A 476 8.21 38.34 -25.91
C ALA A 476 7.62 39.76 -25.89
N LEU A 477 7.97 40.56 -24.89
CA LEU A 477 7.48 41.92 -24.67
C LEU A 477 8.63 42.93 -24.77
N ASN A 478 8.31 44.10 -25.32
CA ASN A 478 9.21 45.24 -25.25
C ASN A 478 8.92 46.10 -23.99
N TRP A 479 9.69 47.16 -23.78
CA TRP A 479 9.53 48.07 -22.65
C TRP A 479 8.18 48.79 -22.59
N GLU A 480 7.47 48.90 -23.73
CA GLU A 480 6.14 49.53 -23.85
C GLU A 480 5.00 48.54 -23.61
N GLY A 481 5.30 47.29 -23.25
CA GLY A 481 4.29 46.23 -23.06
C GLY A 481 3.71 45.67 -24.35
N LYS A 482 4.31 45.96 -25.50
CA LYS A 482 3.89 45.42 -26.76
C LYS A 482 4.56 44.10 -27.06
N LEU A 483 3.80 43.21 -27.69
CA LEU A 483 4.33 41.93 -28.17
C LEU A 483 5.34 42.19 -29.30
N VAL A 484 6.55 41.65 -29.17
CA VAL A 484 7.61 41.70 -30.19
C VAL A 484 7.30 40.75 -31.35
N ALA A 485 6.65 39.64 -31.05
CA ALA A 485 6.19 38.65 -32.01
C ALA A 485 4.88 38.05 -31.51
N LYS A 486 4.15 37.38 -32.41
CA LYS A 486 2.95 36.62 -32.01
C LYS A 486 3.33 35.54 -31.01
N PRO A 487 2.62 35.42 -29.89
CA PRO A 487 2.93 34.38 -28.89
C PRO A 487 2.87 32.98 -29.50
N GLU A 488 3.84 32.15 -29.12
CA GLU A 488 3.87 30.75 -29.50
C GLU A 488 3.14 29.91 -28.45
N VAL A 489 2.12 29.14 -28.91
CA VAL A 489 1.27 28.35 -28.02
C VAL A 489 1.32 26.88 -28.40
N HIS A 490 1.69 26.04 -27.45
CA HIS A 490 1.69 24.59 -27.59
C HIS A 490 0.67 23.95 -26.65
N LEU A 491 -0.19 23.10 -27.23
CA LEU A 491 -1.22 22.35 -26.51
C LEU A 491 -0.88 20.85 -26.55
N LYS A 492 -0.81 20.19 -25.40
CA LYS A 492 -0.54 18.74 -25.27
C LYS A 492 -1.61 18.10 -24.38
N GLY A 493 -2.42 17.20 -24.96
CA GLY A 493 -3.48 16.50 -24.23
C GLY A 493 -4.65 17.40 -23.77
N VAL A 494 -4.84 18.59 -24.39
CA VAL A 494 -5.84 19.59 -23.97
C VAL A 494 -7.09 19.54 -24.85
N VAL A 495 -6.90 19.53 -26.16
CA VAL A 495 -7.99 19.55 -27.15
C VAL A 495 -7.66 18.69 -28.36
N THR A 496 -8.69 18.35 -29.16
CA THR A 496 -8.52 17.66 -30.43
C THR A 496 -7.83 18.57 -31.48
N SER A 497 -7.37 18.00 -32.57
CA SER A 497 -6.71 18.76 -33.63
C SER A 497 -7.65 19.78 -34.28
N ALA A 498 -8.97 19.53 -34.29
CA ALA A 498 -9.96 20.42 -34.87
C ALA A 498 -10.09 21.74 -34.08
N ASP A 499 -10.09 21.68 -32.78
CA ASP A 499 -10.34 22.82 -31.89
C ASP A 499 -9.07 23.62 -31.56
N ARG A 500 -7.91 23.09 -31.97
CA ARG A 500 -6.59 23.62 -31.59
C ARG A 500 -6.39 25.07 -32.02
N THR A 501 -6.80 25.43 -33.25
CA THR A 501 -6.62 26.77 -33.80
C THR A 501 -7.47 27.80 -33.07
N GLU A 502 -8.68 27.44 -32.68
CA GLU A 502 -9.58 28.28 -31.91
C GLU A 502 -9.02 28.61 -30.53
N VAL A 503 -8.57 27.58 -29.80
CA VAL A 503 -7.99 27.74 -28.44
C VAL A 503 -6.71 28.58 -28.50
N ILE A 504 -5.84 28.39 -29.49
CA ILE A 504 -4.65 29.22 -29.69
C ILE A 504 -5.03 30.66 -29.96
N GLY A 505 -6.03 30.90 -30.80
CA GLY A 505 -6.56 32.25 -31.08
C GLY A 505 -7.04 32.94 -29.82
N LEU A 506 -7.84 32.24 -29.01
CA LEU A 506 -8.39 32.73 -27.75
C LEU A 506 -7.30 33.08 -26.72
N ILE A 507 -6.24 32.27 -26.63
CA ILE A 507 -5.11 32.55 -25.74
C ILE A 507 -4.39 33.81 -26.17
N ASN A 508 -4.11 33.97 -27.47
CA ASN A 508 -3.43 35.14 -28.01
C ASN A 508 -4.25 36.43 -27.80
N GLU A 509 -5.55 36.42 -28.10
CA GLU A 509 -6.47 37.51 -27.83
C GLU A 509 -6.52 37.88 -26.34
N THR A 510 -6.50 36.88 -25.46
CA THR A 510 -6.46 37.10 -24.01
C THR A 510 -5.19 37.85 -23.59
N ILE A 511 -4.03 37.46 -24.14
CA ILE A 511 -2.75 38.14 -23.84
C ILE A 511 -2.81 39.60 -24.32
N GLU A 512 -3.23 39.83 -25.57
CA GLU A 512 -3.35 41.16 -26.14
C GLU A 512 -4.30 42.04 -25.31
N THR A 513 -5.44 41.50 -24.90
CA THR A 513 -6.43 42.20 -24.07
C THR A 513 -5.85 42.61 -22.71
N VAL A 514 -5.15 41.70 -22.02
CA VAL A 514 -4.53 42.04 -20.72
C VAL A 514 -3.47 43.11 -20.88
N LEU A 515 -2.68 43.06 -21.93
CA LEU A 515 -1.63 44.04 -22.18
C LEU A 515 -2.21 45.41 -22.59
N SER A 516 -3.26 45.45 -23.44
CA SER A 516 -3.88 46.70 -23.84
C SER A 516 -4.64 47.38 -22.71
N ASP A 517 -5.43 46.63 -21.95
CA ASP A 517 -6.36 47.21 -20.98
C ASP A 517 -5.70 47.55 -19.65
N ARG A 518 -4.63 46.84 -19.27
CA ARG A 518 -4.06 46.91 -17.94
C ARG A 518 -2.59 47.32 -17.90
N TRP A 519 -1.96 47.62 -19.00
CA TRP A 519 -0.53 47.96 -19.02
C TRP A 519 -0.16 49.09 -18.06
N SER A 520 -1.00 50.17 -17.99
CA SER A 520 -0.78 51.28 -17.09
C SER A 520 -0.69 50.91 -15.58
N GLU A 521 -1.29 49.78 -15.20
CA GLU A 521 -1.24 49.31 -13.81
C GLU A 521 0.13 48.72 -13.45
N PHE A 522 0.93 48.30 -14.43
CA PHE A 522 2.23 47.66 -14.25
C PHE A 522 3.41 48.63 -14.39
N VAL A 523 3.16 49.85 -14.87
CA VAL A 523 4.19 50.86 -14.98
C VAL A 523 4.38 51.53 -13.62
N LEU A 524 5.55 51.33 -13.02
CA LEU A 524 5.92 51.89 -11.71
C LEU A 524 6.55 53.29 -11.86
N PRO A 525 6.51 54.16 -10.82
CA PRO A 525 7.17 55.44 -10.84
C PRO A 525 8.67 55.28 -11.16
N ALA A 526 9.18 56.20 -12.02
CA ALA A 526 10.58 56.21 -12.40
C ALA A 526 11.50 56.39 -11.19
N THR A 527 12.55 55.58 -11.11
CA THR A 527 13.62 55.71 -10.11
C THR A 527 14.78 56.55 -10.69
N ALA A 528 15.66 57.10 -9.86
CA ALA A 528 16.72 58.01 -10.29
C ALA A 528 17.67 57.42 -11.37
N ASP A 529 17.70 56.09 -11.52
CA ASP A 529 18.59 55.39 -12.44
C ASP A 529 17.88 54.70 -13.62
N SER A 530 16.53 54.80 -13.76
CA SER A 530 15.79 54.19 -14.88
C SER A 530 14.68 55.05 -15.41
N GLN A 531 14.58 55.19 -16.75
CA GLN A 531 13.54 55.95 -17.42
C GLN A 531 12.16 55.27 -17.39
N LEU A 532 12.12 53.95 -17.23
CA LEU A 532 10.88 53.13 -17.14
C LEU A 532 11.12 51.98 -16.16
N ASN A 533 10.21 51.80 -15.19
CA ASN A 533 10.19 50.66 -14.28
C ASN A 533 8.85 49.93 -14.47
N VAL A 534 8.90 48.61 -14.66
CA VAL A 534 7.72 47.79 -14.94
C VAL A 534 7.66 46.60 -13.98
N ASP A 535 6.52 46.34 -13.37
CA ASP A 535 6.25 45.15 -12.58
C ASP A 535 6.02 43.92 -13.50
N TRP A 536 7.10 43.37 -14.02
CA TRP A 536 7.06 42.21 -14.93
C TRP A 536 6.43 40.97 -14.28
N ILE A 537 6.58 40.80 -12.96
CA ILE A 537 5.95 39.69 -12.22
C ILE A 537 4.44 39.87 -12.16
N GLY A 538 3.99 41.10 -11.94
CA GLY A 538 2.57 41.45 -12.02
C GLY A 538 1.98 41.19 -13.41
N VAL A 539 2.69 41.60 -14.47
CA VAL A 539 2.30 41.31 -15.87
C VAL A 539 2.13 39.81 -16.10
N GLN A 540 3.17 39.01 -15.77
CA GLN A 540 3.14 37.56 -15.94
C GLN A 540 1.97 36.93 -15.17
N THR A 541 1.83 37.27 -13.88
CA THR A 541 0.77 36.75 -13.02
C THR A 541 -0.64 37.06 -13.54
N GLN A 542 -0.86 38.25 -14.09
CA GLN A 542 -2.17 38.64 -14.61
C GLN A 542 -2.49 37.94 -15.93
N ILE A 543 -1.51 37.78 -16.82
CA ILE A 543 -1.67 37.01 -18.05
C ILE A 543 -1.98 35.53 -17.72
N GLU A 544 -1.21 34.92 -16.84
CA GLU A 544 -1.46 33.55 -16.41
C GLU A 544 -2.86 33.36 -15.81
N LYS A 545 -3.29 34.26 -14.93
CA LYS A 545 -4.64 34.24 -14.35
C LYS A 545 -5.74 34.43 -15.40
N ALA A 546 -5.52 35.30 -16.39
CA ALA A 546 -6.48 35.53 -17.45
C ALA A 546 -6.60 34.31 -18.38
N ILE A 547 -5.49 33.78 -18.86
CA ILE A 547 -5.45 32.54 -19.66
C ILE A 547 -6.10 31.39 -18.89
N GLY A 548 -5.73 31.18 -17.65
CA GLY A 548 -6.30 30.10 -16.81
C GLY A 548 -7.82 30.24 -16.62
N ARG A 549 -8.36 31.46 -16.51
CA ARG A 549 -9.83 31.71 -16.44
C ARG A 549 -10.53 31.39 -17.77
N VAL A 550 -9.94 31.81 -18.88
CA VAL A 550 -10.47 31.57 -20.20
C VAL A 550 -10.47 30.09 -20.55
N LEU A 551 -9.38 29.39 -20.30
CA LEU A 551 -9.27 27.94 -20.51
C LEU A 551 -10.30 27.17 -19.68
N ARG A 552 -10.43 27.47 -18.38
CA ARG A 552 -11.45 26.83 -17.53
C ARG A 552 -12.88 27.08 -18.03
N ARG A 553 -13.16 28.27 -18.49
CA ARG A 553 -14.50 28.62 -19.00
C ARG A 553 -14.82 27.94 -20.33
N GLN A 554 -13.85 27.90 -21.24
CA GLN A 554 -14.05 27.37 -22.60
C GLN A 554 -13.95 25.84 -22.64
N LEU A 555 -12.99 25.27 -21.93
CA LEU A 555 -12.71 23.83 -22.00
C LEU A 555 -13.35 23.03 -20.88
N GLN A 556 -13.90 23.69 -19.85
CA GLN A 556 -14.40 23.05 -18.62
C GLN A 556 -13.34 22.13 -17.95
N SER A 557 -12.05 22.41 -18.21
CA SER A 557 -10.90 21.72 -17.70
C SER A 557 -9.85 22.71 -17.17
N ASN A 558 -8.85 22.25 -16.44
CA ASN A 558 -7.82 23.09 -15.83
C ASN A 558 -6.41 22.60 -16.23
N PRO A 559 -6.04 22.72 -17.52
CA PRO A 559 -4.73 22.25 -17.97
C PRO A 559 -3.60 22.99 -17.27
N MET A 560 -2.45 22.30 -17.10
CA MET A 560 -1.26 22.91 -16.53
C MET A 560 -0.76 24.01 -17.47
N LEU A 561 -0.78 25.26 -17.02
CA LEU A 561 -0.29 26.40 -17.77
C LEU A 561 1.19 26.66 -17.42
N VAL A 562 2.03 26.66 -18.44
CA VAL A 562 3.43 27.10 -18.37
C VAL A 562 3.57 28.34 -19.24
N PHE A 563 3.68 29.51 -18.63
CA PHE A 563 3.84 30.77 -19.33
C PHE A 563 5.29 31.25 -19.26
N LEU A 564 5.93 31.36 -20.40
CA LEU A 564 7.30 31.82 -20.55
C LEU A 564 7.27 33.25 -21.13
N MET A 565 7.67 34.22 -20.31
CA MET A 565 7.73 35.61 -20.71
C MET A 565 9.19 36.04 -20.91
N GLN A 566 9.52 36.47 -22.13
CA GLN A 566 10.80 37.08 -22.42
C GLN A 566 10.65 38.60 -22.36
N ILE A 567 11.51 39.23 -21.58
CA ILE A 567 11.56 40.67 -21.33
C ILE A 567 12.91 41.23 -21.80
N PRO A 568 13.06 42.58 -22.02
CA PRO A 568 14.33 43.17 -22.41
C PRO A 568 15.48 42.85 -21.46
N GLU A 569 16.68 42.61 -22.00
CA GLU A 569 17.88 42.17 -21.23
C GLU A 569 18.25 43.07 -20.05
N GLU A 570 18.04 44.37 -20.19
CA GLU A 570 18.33 45.37 -19.15
C GLU A 570 17.41 45.26 -17.94
N ALA A 571 16.20 44.68 -18.12
CA ALA A 571 15.25 44.41 -17.03
C ALA A 571 15.61 43.15 -16.19
N VAL A 572 16.44 42.27 -16.73
CA VAL A 572 16.81 40.98 -16.08
C VAL A 572 17.79 41.20 -14.91
N ARG A 573 18.52 42.32 -14.86
CA ARG A 573 19.66 42.51 -13.95
C ARG A 573 19.32 42.87 -12.51
N SER A 574 18.11 43.33 -12.17
CA SER A 574 17.88 43.89 -10.84
C SER A 574 16.92 43.16 -9.91
N GLU A 575 15.94 42.40 -10.38
CA GLU A 575 14.95 41.80 -9.45
C GLU A 575 14.59 40.32 -9.66
N PHE A 576 14.75 39.78 -10.88
CA PHE A 576 14.35 38.42 -11.17
C PHE A 576 15.27 37.37 -10.48
N VAL A 577 16.55 37.69 -10.34
CA VAL A 577 17.55 36.78 -9.73
C VAL A 577 17.36 36.70 -8.21
N GLN A 578 16.95 37.76 -7.53
CA GLN A 578 16.78 37.77 -6.06
C GLN A 578 15.52 36.98 -5.62
N ARG A 579 14.43 36.98 -6.37
CA ARG A 579 13.19 36.28 -5.97
C ARG A 579 13.15 34.81 -6.37
N THR A 580 13.82 34.43 -7.45
CA THR A 580 13.95 33.01 -7.81
C THR A 580 14.82 32.24 -6.81
N GLN A 581 15.79 32.91 -6.19
CA GLN A 581 16.57 32.36 -5.07
C GLN A 581 15.78 32.30 -3.76
N LEU A 582 14.87 33.24 -3.49
CA LEU A 582 14.03 33.25 -2.28
C LEU A 582 12.87 32.26 -2.31
N SER A 583 12.44 31.78 -3.48
CA SER A 583 11.44 30.70 -3.59
C SER A 583 12.03 29.29 -3.40
N ILE A 584 13.37 29.17 -3.32
CA ILE A 584 14.09 27.92 -3.05
C ILE A 584 14.41 27.78 -1.55
N GLU A 585 14.37 28.87 -0.77
CA GLU A 585 14.48 28.80 0.68
C GLU A 585 13.12 28.52 1.33
N ALA A 586 13.08 27.47 2.14
CA ALA A 586 11.91 26.97 2.84
C ALA A 586 11.17 28.05 3.65
N PRO A 587 9.82 28.01 3.70
CA PRO A 587 9.09 28.92 4.58
C PRO A 587 9.40 28.56 6.04
N LYS A 588 9.93 29.53 6.78
CA LYS A 588 9.99 29.48 8.24
C LYS A 588 8.58 29.25 8.78
N LEU A 589 8.42 28.20 9.56
CA LEU A 589 7.24 27.92 10.37
C LEU A 589 6.86 29.16 11.20
N ALA A 590 5.82 29.84 10.79
CA ALA A 590 5.12 30.79 11.64
C ALA A 590 4.19 29.99 12.55
N SER A 591 4.54 29.91 13.82
CA SER A 591 3.68 29.46 14.90
C SER A 591 2.53 30.46 15.08
N SER A 592 1.36 30.14 14.54
CA SER A 592 0.09 30.72 15.00
C SER A 592 -1.03 29.71 14.75
N SER A 593 -1.41 29.06 15.84
CA SER A 593 -2.62 28.23 15.93
C SER A 593 -3.84 29.12 15.74
N PRO A 594 -4.79 28.80 14.85
CA PRO A 594 -6.11 29.39 14.91
C PRO A 594 -6.92 28.72 16.04
N SER A 595 -7.34 29.51 17.01
CA SER A 595 -8.31 29.14 18.04
C SER A 595 -9.62 28.67 17.40
N LEU A 596 -10.07 27.50 17.77
CA LEU A 596 -11.42 26.96 17.46
C LEU A 596 -12.50 27.87 18.10
N PRO A 597 -13.60 28.16 17.41
CA PRO A 597 -14.72 28.84 18.02
C PRO A 597 -15.46 27.90 18.98
N SER A 598 -15.81 28.44 20.14
CA SER A 598 -16.58 27.80 21.21
C SER A 598 -17.97 27.34 20.72
N PRO A 599 -18.52 26.24 21.25
CA PRO A 599 -19.83 25.76 20.83
C PRO A 599 -20.94 26.69 21.35
N VAL A 600 -21.86 27.02 20.45
CA VAL A 600 -23.11 27.78 20.75
C VAL A 600 -24.05 26.87 21.52
N PRO A 601 -24.69 27.33 22.62
CA PRO A 601 -25.62 26.52 23.38
C PRO A 601 -26.98 26.37 22.66
N VAL A 602 -27.45 25.11 22.60
CA VAL A 602 -28.81 24.77 22.12
C VAL A 602 -29.82 25.10 23.20
N PRO A 603 -30.92 25.84 22.93
CA PRO A 603 -31.96 26.06 23.90
C PRO A 603 -32.88 24.83 24.04
N ALA A 604 -33.08 24.41 25.28
CA ALA A 604 -34.11 23.46 25.66
C ALA A 604 -35.49 24.18 25.72
N ASN A 605 -36.46 23.60 25.01
CA ASN A 605 -37.93 23.68 25.30
C ASN A 605 -38.67 23.10 24.10
N ALA A 606 -39.74 22.35 24.16
CA ALA A 606 -40.63 21.90 25.20
C ALA A 606 -41.46 20.72 24.63
N VAL A 607 -41.76 19.82 25.49
CA VAL A 607 -42.71 18.70 25.31
C VAL A 607 -44.14 19.23 25.18
N THR A 608 -44.90 18.79 24.17
CA THR A 608 -46.34 18.45 24.24
C THR A 608 -46.73 17.71 22.97
N GLY A 609 -47.01 16.50 22.99
CA GLY A 609 -48.21 15.75 23.13
C GLY A 609 -49.13 15.75 21.92
N ARG A 610 -49.27 14.60 21.24
CA ARG A 610 -50.55 13.93 20.97
C ARG A 610 -50.35 12.66 20.11
N ARG A 611 -50.78 11.57 20.72
CA ARG A 611 -51.04 10.26 20.07
C ARG A 611 -52.17 10.39 19.03
N ARG A 612 -52.09 9.64 17.94
CA ARG A 612 -53.15 8.72 17.49
C ARG A 612 -52.64 7.73 16.44
N PRO A 613 -53.20 6.51 16.42
CA PRO A 613 -52.70 5.36 15.65
C PRO A 613 -53.58 5.05 14.44
N ARG A 614 -53.03 4.26 13.49
CA ARG A 614 -53.73 3.40 12.52
C ARG A 614 -52.69 2.91 11.52
N THR A 615 -52.65 1.70 11.02
CA THR A 615 -53.40 0.44 11.02
C THR A 615 -52.51 -0.61 10.37
N ALA A 616 -52.58 -1.81 10.84
CA ALA A 616 -51.92 -2.97 10.28
C ALA A 616 -52.55 -3.36 8.90
N ALA A 617 -51.72 -3.80 7.98
CA ALA A 617 -52.16 -4.63 6.86
C ALA A 617 -51.23 -5.82 6.72
N LYS A 618 -51.75 -7.01 6.97
CA LYS A 618 -51.26 -8.32 6.61
C LYS A 618 -51.38 -8.54 5.12
N VAL A 619 -50.38 -9.14 4.51
CA VAL A 619 -50.49 -10.09 3.38
C VAL A 619 -49.25 -10.97 3.46
N ALA A 620 -49.32 -12.17 3.91
CA ALA A 620 -49.58 -13.49 3.31
C ALA A 620 -48.42 -13.98 2.42
N SER A 621 -47.83 -15.07 2.92
CA SER A 621 -46.93 -16.03 2.31
C SER A 621 -47.44 -16.59 0.96
N VAL A 622 -46.53 -16.84 -0.02
CA VAL A 622 -46.61 -18.00 -0.89
C VAL A 622 -45.20 -18.50 -1.15
N VAL A 623 -45.09 -19.82 -0.92
CA VAL A 623 -43.99 -20.73 -1.18
C VAL A 623 -43.93 -21.06 -2.68
N SER A 624 -42.78 -21.09 -3.28
CA SER A 624 -42.17 -22.18 -4.04
C SER A 624 -40.76 -21.84 -4.46
#